data_f4c755a365bfa61e9e6c8a914f6d403b
#
_entry.id   f4c755a365bfa61e9e6c8a914f6d403b
#
_cell.length_a   1.000
_cell.length_b   1.000
_cell.length_c   1.000
_cell.angle_alpha   90.00
_cell.angle_beta   90.00
_cell.angle_gamma   90.00
#
_symmetry.space_group_name_H-M   'P 1'
#
loop_
_entity.id
_entity.type
_entity.pdbx_description
1 polymer ?
#
loop_
_entity_poly.entity_id
_entity_poly.type
_entity_poly.pdbx_seq_one_letter_code
_entity_poly.pdbx_strand_id
1 'polypeptide(L)'
;ALRSPDTVAKGYVRTIDGLTKSAVINNVASSNPIVAAACGFSSENTTSTSEQVLTLSDLKVNEEICRGTIFPTWMGQGMDRNGNLPQNFGDFLLQVIAGKAAAQLEIGIWQGTTPFGTGFL
;
A
#
# COMPACT_ATOMS: atom_id res chain seq x y z
N ALA A 1 13.29 2.04 -10.34
CA ALA A 1 11.90 1.61 -10.31
C ALA A 1 11.44 1.38 -8.85
N LEU A 2 10.29 1.90 -8.50
CA LEU A 2 9.70 1.65 -7.20
C LEU A 2 9.27 0.18 -7.09
N ARG A 3 9.68 -0.48 -6.02
CA ARG A 3 9.29 -1.85 -5.76
C ARG A 3 7.85 -1.87 -5.21
N SER A 4 7.00 -2.65 -5.82
CA SER A 4 5.63 -2.84 -5.33
C SER A 4 5.61 -3.76 -4.10
N PRO A 5 4.68 -3.54 -3.14
CA PRO A 5 4.45 -4.48 -2.06
C PRO A 5 4.08 -5.87 -2.60
N ASP A 6 4.52 -6.92 -1.93
CA ASP A 6 4.27 -8.29 -2.37
C ASP A 6 2.78 -8.64 -2.45
N THR A 7 1.98 -8.12 -1.53
CA THR A 7 0.53 -8.30 -1.52
C THR A 7 -0.13 -7.77 -2.79
N VAL A 8 0.29 -6.60 -3.26
CA VAL A 8 -0.21 -6.00 -4.51
C VAL A 8 0.36 -6.71 -5.73
N ALA A 9 1.66 -7.01 -5.74
CA ALA A 9 2.33 -7.67 -6.86
C ALA A 9 1.79 -9.08 -7.14
N LYS A 10 1.42 -9.82 -6.09
CA LYS A 10 0.84 -11.16 -6.19
C LYS A 10 -0.68 -11.16 -6.41
N GLY A 11 -1.31 -10.00 -6.41
CA GLY A 11 -2.74 -9.88 -6.67
C GLY A 11 -3.66 -10.36 -5.56
N TYR A 12 -3.19 -10.41 -4.32
CA TYR A 12 -4.03 -10.79 -3.18
C TYR A 12 -5.07 -9.74 -2.83
N VAL A 13 -4.83 -8.50 -3.21
CA VAL A 13 -5.73 -7.36 -2.99
C VAL A 13 -6.08 -6.75 -4.34
N ARG A 14 -7.37 -6.46 -4.54
CA ARG A 14 -7.83 -5.77 -5.73
C ARG A 14 -7.39 -4.32 -5.70
N THR A 15 -6.77 -3.86 -6.78
CA THR A 15 -6.35 -2.48 -6.96
C THR A 15 -7.27 -1.76 -7.95
N ILE A 16 -7.53 -0.49 -7.69
CA ILE A 16 -8.31 0.38 -8.56
C ILE A 16 -7.41 1.55 -8.95
N ASP A 17 -7.07 1.64 -10.23
CA ASP A 17 -6.19 2.67 -10.76
C ASP A 17 -6.97 3.86 -11.30
N GLY A 18 -6.29 5.00 -11.47
CA GLY A 18 -6.84 6.19 -12.09
C GLY A 18 -7.77 7.02 -11.21
N LEU A 19 -7.80 6.77 -9.92
CA LEU A 19 -8.59 7.56 -8.97
C LEU A 19 -7.85 8.85 -8.59
N THR A 20 -8.59 9.96 -8.53
CA THR A 20 -8.03 11.27 -8.16
C THR A 20 -8.31 11.62 -6.70
N LYS A 21 -9.40 11.21 -6.12
CA LYS A 21 -9.80 11.58 -4.76
C LYS A 21 -10.42 10.44 -3.98
N SER A 22 -11.51 9.86 -4.48
CA SER A 22 -12.26 8.82 -3.76
C SER A 22 -12.97 7.89 -4.72
N ALA A 23 -13.29 6.70 -4.24
CA ALA A 23 -14.14 5.73 -4.94
C ALA A 23 -15.26 5.25 -4.01
N VAL A 24 -16.43 5.01 -4.57
CA VAL A 24 -17.54 4.39 -3.87
C VAL A 24 -17.59 2.92 -4.23
N ILE A 25 -17.60 2.07 -3.22
CA ILE A 25 -17.70 0.62 -3.38
C ILE A 25 -19.03 0.17 -2.85
N ASN A 26 -19.83 -0.46 -3.70
CA ASN A 26 -21.13 -1.02 -3.33
C ASN A 26 -20.96 -2.46 -2.87
N ASN A 27 -21.56 -2.77 -1.74
CA ASN A 27 -21.66 -4.12 -1.22
C ASN A 27 -23.12 -4.57 -1.26
N VAL A 28 -23.34 -5.77 -1.77
CA VAL A 28 -24.68 -6.37 -1.85
C VAL A 28 -24.72 -7.55 -0.88
N ALA A 29 -25.60 -7.49 0.09
CA ALA A 29 -25.85 -8.57 1.04
C ALA A 29 -27.26 -9.13 0.86
N SER A 30 -27.35 -10.44 0.85
CA SER A 30 -28.61 -11.17 0.79
C SER A 30 -28.65 -12.19 1.92
N SER A 31 -29.79 -12.33 2.58
CA SER A 31 -30.02 -13.44 3.51
C SER A 31 -30.20 -14.74 2.71
N ASN A 32 -30.35 -15.86 3.40
CA ASN A 32 -30.43 -17.18 2.76
C ASN A 32 -31.47 -17.26 1.63
N PRO A 33 -31.07 -17.32 0.35
CA PRO A 33 -32.02 -17.28 -0.76
C PRO A 33 -32.72 -18.62 -1.01
N ILE A 34 -32.24 -19.69 -0.37
CA ILE A 34 -32.79 -21.04 -0.54
C ILE A 34 -33.72 -21.35 0.62
N VAL A 35 -34.99 -21.57 0.33
CA VAL A 35 -36.03 -21.96 1.29
C VAL A 35 -36.70 -23.22 0.83
N ALA A 36 -37.38 -23.94 1.73
CA ALA A 36 -38.16 -25.13 1.39
C ALA A 36 -39.28 -24.77 0.43
N ALA A 37 -39.54 -25.64 -0.56
CA ALA A 37 -40.60 -25.44 -1.51
C ALA A 37 -41.99 -25.53 -0.83
N ALA A 38 -42.78 -24.49 -1.01
CA ALA A 38 -44.16 -24.43 -0.52
C ALA A 38 -45.09 -23.89 -1.65
N CYS A 39 -46.35 -24.23 -1.58
CA CYS A 39 -47.36 -23.69 -2.52
C CYS A 39 -47.65 -22.23 -2.16
N GLY A 40 -47.31 -21.32 -3.09
CA GLY A 40 -47.48 -19.88 -2.92
C GLY A 40 -46.14 -19.15 -2.93
N PHE A 41 -46.18 -17.89 -3.28
CA PHE A 41 -45.04 -17.00 -3.27
C PHE A 41 -45.03 -16.19 -1.96
N SER A 42 -43.99 -16.39 -1.15
CA SER A 42 -43.69 -15.52 -0.02
C SER A 42 -42.29 -14.95 -0.19
N SER A 43 -42.20 -13.64 -0.06
CA SER A 43 -40.90 -12.95 -0.09
C SER A 43 -40.29 -13.02 1.30
N GLU A 44 -39.47 -14.05 1.57
CA GLU A 44 -38.81 -14.23 2.86
C GLU A 44 -37.40 -13.64 2.92
N ASN A 45 -36.86 -13.28 1.76
CA ASN A 45 -35.49 -12.75 1.65
C ASN A 45 -35.47 -11.32 1.16
N THR A 46 -34.65 -10.50 1.80
CA THR A 46 -34.39 -9.13 1.37
C THR A 46 -32.92 -9.00 0.94
N THR A 47 -32.72 -8.36 -0.19
CA THR A 47 -31.37 -7.97 -0.63
C THR A 47 -31.13 -6.53 -0.21
N SER A 48 -30.08 -6.31 0.54
CA SER A 48 -29.66 -4.97 0.96
C SER A 48 -28.37 -4.55 0.24
N THR A 49 -28.28 -3.28 -0.09
CA THR A 49 -27.08 -2.68 -0.66
C THR A 49 -26.52 -1.67 0.32
N SER A 50 -25.22 -1.71 0.52
CA SER A 50 -24.50 -0.73 1.33
C SER A 50 -23.36 -0.12 0.52
N GLU A 51 -23.06 1.13 0.79
CA GLU A 51 -21.99 1.86 0.14
C GLU A 51 -20.85 2.10 1.13
N GLN A 52 -19.63 1.95 0.65
CA GLN A 52 -18.43 2.31 1.39
C GLN A 52 -17.59 3.24 0.52
N VAL A 53 -17.19 4.37 1.08
CA VAL A 53 -16.34 5.36 0.40
C VAL A 53 -14.89 5.12 0.75
N LEU A 54 -14.07 4.89 -0.27
CA LEU A 54 -12.62 4.82 -0.18
C LEU A 54 -12.02 6.18 -0.49
N THR A 55 -11.34 6.78 0.48
CA THR A 55 -10.66 8.07 0.30
C THR A 55 -9.17 7.85 0.13
N LEU A 56 -8.59 8.51 -0.87
CA LEU A 56 -7.17 8.49 -1.13
C LEU A 56 -6.43 9.46 -0.20
N SER A 57 -5.25 9.08 0.24
CA SER A 57 -4.31 9.94 0.96
C SER A 57 -2.96 9.94 0.27
N ASP A 58 -2.30 11.10 0.28
CA ASP A 58 -0.98 11.25 -0.32
C ASP A 58 0.11 10.79 0.64
N LEU A 59 1.03 10.03 0.11
CA LEU A 59 2.22 9.56 0.83
C LEU A 59 3.47 10.15 0.20
N LYS A 60 4.46 10.45 1.03
CA LYS A 60 5.77 10.92 0.58
C LYS A 60 6.90 10.24 1.33
N VAL A 61 8.04 10.13 0.68
CA VAL A 61 9.28 9.65 1.29
C VAL A 61 10.26 10.80 1.33
N ASN A 62 10.70 11.18 2.53
CA ASN A 62 11.73 12.18 2.74
C ASN A 62 12.91 11.52 3.45
N GLU A 63 14.09 11.63 2.86
CA GLU A 63 15.32 11.11 3.44
C GLU A 63 16.42 12.18 3.43
N GLU A 64 17.14 12.27 4.53
CA GLU A 64 18.30 13.14 4.67
C GLU A 64 19.50 12.31 5.10
N ILE A 65 20.64 12.54 4.46
CA ILE A 65 21.88 11.83 4.76
C ILE A 65 22.97 12.83 5.12
N CYS A 66 23.53 12.61 6.29
CA CYS A 66 24.69 13.39 6.74
C CYS A 66 25.99 12.79 6.24
N ARG A 67 26.79 13.57 5.53
CA ARG A 67 28.11 13.11 5.01
C ARG A 67 29.03 12.61 6.12
N GLY A 68 28.99 13.26 7.28
CA GLY A 68 29.84 12.90 8.41
C GLY A 68 29.63 11.48 8.94
N THR A 69 28.46 10.91 8.75
CA THR A 69 28.16 9.52 9.13
C THR A 69 28.66 8.51 8.11
N ILE A 70 28.86 8.92 6.86
CA ILE A 70 29.29 8.06 5.76
C ILE A 70 30.81 7.94 5.70
N PHE A 71 31.55 9.03 5.99
CA PHE A 71 33.00 9.06 5.91
C PHE A 71 33.73 7.91 6.61
N PRO A 72 33.38 7.51 7.85
CA PRO A 72 34.05 6.41 8.53
C PRO A 72 33.60 5.02 8.08
N THR A 73 32.66 4.92 7.14
CA THR A 73 32.13 3.63 6.67
C THR A 73 32.77 3.20 5.35
N TRP A 74 32.57 1.94 4.97
CA TRP A 74 33.00 1.42 3.67
C TRP A 74 32.42 2.21 2.48
N MET A 75 31.24 2.81 2.65
CA MET A 75 30.62 3.66 1.63
C MET A 75 31.41 4.93 1.34
N GLY A 76 32.15 5.42 2.32
CA GLY A 76 33.01 6.59 2.17
C GLY A 76 34.31 6.33 1.39
N GLN A 77 34.71 5.07 1.19
CA GLN A 77 35.95 4.73 0.53
C GLN A 77 36.01 5.17 -0.95
N GLY A 78 34.89 5.25 -1.60
CA GLY A 78 34.79 5.71 -2.98
C GLY A 78 34.57 7.22 -3.14
N MET A 79 34.62 8.00 -2.05
CA MET A 79 34.45 9.45 -2.10
C MET A 79 35.71 10.14 -2.59
N ASP A 80 35.52 11.14 -3.45
CA ASP A 80 36.59 12.00 -3.91
C ASP A 80 37.08 12.94 -2.79
N ARG A 81 38.30 13.50 -2.94
CA ARG A 81 38.87 14.50 -2.01
C ARG A 81 37.95 15.70 -1.76
N ASN A 82 37.12 16.05 -2.73
CA ASN A 82 36.15 17.12 -2.63
C ASN A 82 34.86 16.72 -1.90
N GLY A 83 34.79 15.49 -1.39
CA GLY A 83 33.61 14.97 -0.71
C GLY A 83 32.46 14.58 -1.65
N ASN A 84 32.74 14.36 -2.93
CA ASN A 84 31.77 13.87 -3.88
C ASN A 84 31.55 12.37 -3.67
N LEU A 85 30.29 11.96 -3.67
CA LEU A 85 29.91 10.57 -3.57
C LEU A 85 30.14 9.83 -4.91
N PRO A 86 30.50 8.52 -4.88
CA PRO A 86 30.61 7.75 -6.11
C PRO A 86 29.26 7.64 -6.81
N GLN A 87 29.28 7.48 -8.14
CA GLN A 87 28.06 7.41 -8.95
C GLN A 87 27.09 6.30 -8.49
N ASN A 88 27.63 5.17 -8.06
CA ASN A 88 26.83 4.03 -7.62
C ASN A 88 26.16 4.22 -6.25
N PHE A 89 26.58 5.22 -5.50
CA PHE A 89 26.05 5.47 -4.15
C PHE A 89 24.57 5.89 -4.20
N GLY A 90 24.20 6.78 -5.12
CA GLY A 90 22.81 7.22 -5.29
C GLY A 90 21.89 6.06 -5.66
N ASP A 91 22.32 5.20 -6.57
CA ASP A 91 21.52 4.05 -7.00
C ASP A 91 21.35 3.03 -5.86
N PHE A 92 22.43 2.75 -5.13
CA PHE A 92 22.38 1.87 -3.96
C PHE A 92 21.41 2.40 -2.89
N LEU A 93 21.48 3.69 -2.60
CA LEU A 93 20.61 4.35 -1.63
C LEU A 93 19.15 4.29 -2.04
N LEU A 94 18.85 4.58 -3.31
CA LEU A 94 17.49 4.48 -3.85
C LEU A 94 16.92 3.06 -3.72
N GLN A 95 17.72 2.04 -3.98
CA GLN A 95 17.29 0.65 -3.80
C GLN A 95 16.95 0.33 -2.35
N VAL A 96 17.77 0.78 -1.40
CA VAL A 96 17.53 0.58 0.04
C VAL A 96 16.25 1.29 0.48
N ILE A 97 16.07 2.54 0.09
CA ILE A 97 14.88 3.33 0.42
C ILE A 97 13.63 2.72 -0.20
N ALA A 98 13.68 2.32 -1.45
CA ALA A 98 12.55 1.67 -2.14
C ALA A 98 12.16 0.35 -1.45
N GLY A 99 13.14 -0.45 -1.01
CA GLY A 99 12.88 -1.68 -0.26
C GLY A 99 12.20 -1.43 1.08
N LYS A 100 12.65 -0.42 1.83
CA LYS A 100 12.04 -0.03 3.10
C LYS A 100 10.63 0.55 2.91
N ALA A 101 10.42 1.37 1.89
CA ALA A 101 9.10 1.92 1.56
C ALA A 101 8.10 0.80 1.21
N ALA A 102 8.52 -0.18 0.41
CA ALA A 102 7.69 -1.33 0.07
C ALA A 102 7.33 -2.17 1.31
N ALA A 103 8.27 -2.38 2.23
CA ALA A 103 8.00 -3.08 3.49
C ALA A 103 7.01 -2.33 4.39
N GLN A 104 7.14 -1.01 4.48
CA GLN A 104 6.18 -0.18 5.22
C GLN A 104 4.79 -0.19 4.61
N LEU A 105 4.68 -0.14 3.28
CA LEU A 105 3.41 -0.26 2.59
C LEU A 105 2.75 -1.61 2.86
N GLU A 106 3.51 -2.69 2.85
CA GLU A 106 3.00 -4.03 3.17
C GLU A 106 2.43 -4.08 4.58
N ILE A 107 3.15 -3.56 5.57
CA ILE A 107 2.67 -3.48 6.96
C ILE A 107 1.44 -2.58 7.04
N GLY A 108 1.43 -1.44 6.35
CA GLY A 108 0.31 -0.51 6.33
C GLY A 108 -0.98 -1.11 5.75
N ILE A 109 -0.89 -1.93 4.72
CA ILE A 109 -2.03 -2.62 4.12
C ILE A 109 -2.71 -3.54 5.16
N TRP A 110 -1.93 -4.28 5.93
CA TRP A 110 -2.47 -5.25 6.88
C TRP A 110 -2.83 -4.63 8.22
N GLN A 111 -1.97 -3.83 8.81
CA GLN A 111 -2.13 -3.30 10.18
C GLN A 111 -2.74 -1.92 10.25
N GLY A 112 -2.63 -1.11 9.20
CA GLY A 112 -3.24 0.20 9.15
C GLY A 112 -2.71 1.20 10.15
N THR A 113 -1.40 1.32 10.26
CA THR A 113 -0.77 2.34 11.10
C THR A 113 -0.68 3.69 10.38
N THR A 114 -0.58 4.78 11.13
CA THR A 114 -0.33 6.11 10.56
C THR A 114 0.97 6.10 9.73
N PRO A 115 0.99 6.62 8.47
CA PRO A 115 -0.04 7.42 7.78
C PRO A 115 -1.05 6.62 6.95
N PHE A 116 -1.09 5.30 7.03
CA PHE A 116 -1.85 4.44 6.12
C PHE A 116 -3.34 4.30 6.46
N GLY A 117 -3.78 4.81 7.60
CA GLY A 117 -5.17 4.68 8.04
C GLY A 117 -5.50 3.29 8.59
N THR A 118 -6.69 2.78 8.29
CA THR A 118 -7.13 1.45 8.73
C THR A 118 -6.66 0.36 7.76
N GLY A 119 -6.08 -0.72 8.31
CA GLY A 119 -5.69 -1.89 7.54
C GLY A 119 -6.77 -2.97 7.48
N PHE A 120 -6.43 -4.12 6.94
CA PHE A 120 -7.33 -5.27 6.84
C PHE A 120 -7.42 -6.09 8.13
N LEU A 121 -6.49 -5.93 9.05
CA LEU A 121 -6.50 -6.65 10.33
C LEU A 121 -7.16 -5.88 11.45
#